data_215e46ca774d0e1d5cc8d255dfd29104
#
_entry.id   215e46ca774d0e1d5cc8d255dfd29104
#
_cell.length_a   1.000
_cell.length_b   1.000
_cell.length_c   1.000
_cell.angle_alpha   90.00
_cell.angle_beta   90.00
_cell.angle_gamma   90.00
#
_symmetry.space_group_name_H-M   'P 1'
#
loop_
_entity.id
_entity.type
_entity.pdbx_description
1 polymer ?
#
loop_
_entity_poly.entity_id
_entity_poly.type
_entity_poly.pdbx_seq_one_letter_code
_entity_poly.pdbx_strand_id
1 'polypeptide(L)'
;FDLPESLTVNIGGSDLACGPVGTGAIRPGNFSDSTGSSLCTMAMADHIVLDPTRQMPCYCSVMPDLYMVHAYSTGGMYMKWFRDTFGEMELMKEGVGGLNVFDQLDLMAAEVPAGSDGLIALPHLQGSGPPDLNANARACFFGMTIAHGKEHFVRAIMESVVMVLCRIIEATEALDISVDRIISFGGGALSPVWCQMKADATGKDVVTTKNNKSAGCLGAGILAGVACGIWDSVEEACDQIIKEERVYHPDPKH
;
A
#
# COMPACT_ATOMS: atom_id res chain seq x y z
N PHE A 1 31.82 -11.64 13.64
CA PHE A 1 31.29 -10.26 13.56
C PHE A 1 31.86 -9.33 14.64
N ASP A 2 32.73 -9.82 15.53
CA ASP A 2 33.33 -9.05 16.63
C ASP A 2 32.34 -8.21 17.46
N LEU A 3 31.13 -8.74 17.67
CA LEU A 3 30.08 -8.10 18.45
C LEU A 3 30.29 -8.36 19.96
N PRO A 4 29.93 -7.40 20.83
CA PRO A 4 30.08 -7.60 22.27
C PRO A 4 29.19 -8.73 22.78
N GLU A 5 29.68 -9.47 23.81
CA GLU A 5 28.92 -10.56 24.44
C GLU A 5 27.60 -10.08 25.08
N SER A 6 27.52 -8.78 25.41
CA SER A 6 26.31 -8.14 25.98
C SER A 6 25.29 -7.73 24.92
N LEU A 7 25.51 -8.09 23.64
CA LEU A 7 24.58 -7.73 22.59
C LEU A 7 23.24 -8.42 22.79
N THR A 8 22.17 -7.63 22.85
CA THR A 8 20.80 -8.16 22.82
C THR A 8 20.43 -8.53 21.38
N VAL A 9 19.99 -9.76 21.18
CA VAL A 9 19.47 -10.23 19.89
C VAL A 9 17.96 -10.37 20.00
N ASN A 10 17.23 -9.67 19.15
CA ASN A 10 15.79 -9.74 19.02
C ASN A 10 15.42 -10.49 17.75
N ILE A 11 14.43 -11.38 17.83
CA ILE A 11 13.90 -12.09 16.66
C ILE A 11 13.27 -11.09 15.67
N GLY A 12 12.71 -9.98 16.17
CA GLY A 12 12.01 -9.01 15.33
C GLY A 12 10.72 -9.57 14.73
N GLY A 13 10.46 -9.17 13.49
CA GLY A 13 9.32 -9.63 12.71
C GLY A 13 9.66 -9.69 11.23
N SER A 14 8.81 -10.33 10.43
CA SER A 14 8.90 -10.24 8.97
C SER A 14 8.68 -8.79 8.49
N ASP A 15 9.03 -8.49 7.26
CA ASP A 15 8.76 -7.20 6.62
C ASP A 15 7.27 -6.83 6.66
N LEU A 16 6.38 -7.83 6.47
CA LEU A 16 4.92 -7.68 6.57
C LEU A 16 4.47 -7.28 7.98
N ALA A 17 5.16 -7.74 9.03
CA ALA A 17 4.83 -7.43 10.41
C ALA A 17 5.50 -6.14 10.89
N CYS A 18 6.72 -5.85 10.42
CA CYS A 18 7.45 -4.63 10.78
C CYS A 18 6.88 -3.37 10.10
N GLY A 19 6.35 -3.49 8.87
CA GLY A 19 5.74 -2.37 8.16
C GLY A 19 4.63 -1.67 8.94
N PRO A 20 3.59 -2.39 9.40
CA PRO A 20 2.55 -1.84 10.29
C PRO A 20 3.09 -1.18 11.55
N VAL A 21 4.08 -1.78 12.23
CA VAL A 21 4.71 -1.17 13.40
C VAL A 21 5.36 0.16 13.04
N GLY A 22 6.15 0.20 11.96
CA GLY A 22 6.84 1.41 11.52
C GLY A 22 5.94 2.52 11.00
N THR A 23 4.64 2.25 10.84
CA THR A 23 3.61 3.24 10.46
C THR A 23 2.58 3.48 11.55
N GLY A 24 2.67 2.77 12.69
CA GLY A 24 1.69 2.86 13.77
C GLY A 24 0.36 2.15 13.48
N ALA A 25 0.30 1.32 12.45
CA ALA A 25 -0.89 0.51 12.11
C ALA A 25 -0.98 -0.74 12.99
N ILE A 26 -0.97 -0.58 14.30
CA ILE A 26 -0.82 -1.65 15.30
C ILE A 26 -2.09 -1.94 16.09
N ARG A 27 -3.22 -1.35 15.73
CA ARG A 27 -4.49 -1.50 16.48
C ARG A 27 -5.57 -2.08 15.58
N PRO A 28 -6.54 -2.86 16.11
CA PRO A 28 -7.74 -3.24 15.35
C PRO A 28 -8.40 -2.02 14.72
N GLY A 29 -9.00 -2.18 13.55
CA GLY A 29 -9.52 -1.08 12.73
C GLY A 29 -8.47 -0.40 11.85
N ASN A 30 -7.17 -0.57 12.12
CA ASN A 30 -6.10 -0.10 11.24
C ASN A 30 -5.89 -1.08 10.09
N PHE A 31 -5.91 -0.54 8.89
CA PHE A 31 -5.60 -1.26 7.66
C PHE A 31 -4.36 -0.63 7.03
N SER A 32 -3.31 -1.41 6.84
CA SER A 32 -2.10 -0.91 6.19
C SER A 32 -2.05 -1.32 4.73
N ASP A 33 -1.65 -0.38 3.89
CA ASP A 33 -1.47 -0.51 2.46
C ASP A 33 -0.02 -0.18 2.09
N SER A 34 0.73 -1.19 1.70
CA SER A 34 2.06 -1.02 1.12
C SER A 34 1.96 -1.15 -0.40
N THR A 35 1.86 -0.02 -1.10
CA THR A 35 1.91 0.01 -2.56
C THR A 35 3.36 0.21 -3.02
N GLY A 36 4.09 -0.91 -3.12
CA GLY A 36 5.40 -0.99 -3.77
C GLY A 36 5.26 -1.60 -5.17
N SER A 37 6.16 -2.51 -5.56
CA SER A 37 5.97 -3.33 -6.79
C SER A 37 4.68 -4.14 -6.70
N SER A 38 4.39 -4.71 -5.53
CA SER A 38 3.11 -5.32 -5.20
C SER A 38 2.26 -4.35 -4.38
N LEU A 39 0.95 -4.54 -4.40
CA LEU A 39 0.02 -4.05 -3.41
C LEU A 39 -0.04 -5.10 -2.30
N CYS A 40 0.49 -4.79 -1.12
CA CYS A 40 0.43 -5.66 0.05
C CYS A 40 -0.39 -4.98 1.14
N THR A 41 -1.38 -5.68 1.67
CA THR A 41 -2.29 -5.13 2.69
C THR A 41 -2.30 -5.99 3.93
N MET A 42 -2.40 -5.37 5.09
CA MET A 42 -2.56 -6.03 6.37
C MET A 42 -3.68 -5.36 7.17
N ALA A 43 -4.69 -6.13 7.53
CA ALA A 43 -5.77 -5.71 8.43
C ALA A 43 -5.50 -6.29 9.82
N MET A 44 -5.48 -5.43 10.84
CA MET A 44 -5.24 -5.85 12.22
C MET A 44 -6.53 -6.36 12.84
N ALA A 45 -6.46 -7.54 13.45
CA ALA A 45 -7.56 -8.19 14.16
C ALA A 45 -7.13 -8.59 15.56
N ASP A 46 -8.07 -8.59 16.53
CA ASP A 46 -7.87 -9.01 17.91
C ASP A 46 -8.18 -10.50 18.14
N HIS A 47 -8.46 -11.23 17.08
CA HIS A 47 -8.75 -12.67 17.12
C HIS A 47 -8.25 -13.36 15.85
N ILE A 48 -8.15 -14.69 15.90
CA ILE A 48 -7.78 -15.49 14.71
C ILE A 48 -8.94 -15.47 13.72
N VAL A 49 -8.66 -15.03 12.52
CA VAL A 49 -9.63 -14.95 11.41
C VAL A 49 -9.36 -16.08 10.44
N LEU A 50 -10.40 -16.86 10.15
CA LEU A 50 -10.34 -17.93 9.17
C LEU A 50 -11.20 -17.56 7.96
N ASP A 51 -10.54 -17.22 6.87
CA ASP A 51 -11.23 -16.99 5.60
C ASP A 51 -11.79 -18.32 5.06
N PRO A 52 -13.13 -18.47 4.94
CA PRO A 52 -13.74 -19.69 4.44
C PRO A 52 -13.36 -19.98 2.98
N THR A 53 -12.96 -18.97 2.21
CA THR A 53 -12.47 -19.14 0.83
C THR A 53 -11.01 -19.57 0.77
N ARG A 54 -10.28 -19.46 1.90
CA ARG A 54 -8.84 -19.79 2.05
C ARG A 54 -7.93 -18.97 1.13
N GLN A 55 -8.31 -17.79 0.76
CA GLN A 55 -7.54 -16.92 -0.12
C GLN A 55 -6.74 -15.87 0.65
N MET A 56 -7.26 -15.42 1.80
CA MET A 56 -6.62 -14.42 2.64
C MET A 56 -6.07 -15.08 3.92
N PRO A 57 -4.74 -15.29 4.02
CA PRO A 57 -4.14 -15.90 5.20
C PRO A 57 -4.17 -14.93 6.40
N CYS A 58 -4.31 -15.53 7.59
CA CYS A 58 -4.18 -14.84 8.87
C CYS A 58 -2.84 -15.24 9.51
N TYR A 59 -2.04 -14.23 9.89
CA TYR A 59 -0.75 -14.41 10.55
C TYR A 59 -0.77 -13.83 11.97
N CYS A 60 0.11 -14.32 12.82
CA CYS A 60 0.39 -13.64 14.09
C CYS A 60 1.05 -12.27 13.80
N SER A 61 0.58 -11.25 14.48
CA SER A 61 1.28 -9.97 14.54
C SER A 61 2.52 -10.06 15.45
N VAL A 62 3.39 -9.06 15.39
CA VAL A 62 4.44 -8.86 16.40
C VAL A 62 3.88 -8.24 17.69
N MET A 63 2.65 -7.75 17.65
CA MET A 63 1.91 -7.26 18.81
C MET A 63 1.28 -8.45 19.54
N PRO A 64 1.41 -8.55 20.87
CA PRO A 64 0.75 -9.59 21.62
C PRO A 64 -0.76 -9.62 21.37
N ASP A 65 -1.31 -10.82 21.24
CA ASP A 65 -2.76 -11.09 21.08
C ASP A 65 -3.40 -10.41 19.84
N LEU A 66 -2.60 -9.94 18.89
CA LEU A 66 -3.07 -9.40 17.62
C LEU A 66 -2.66 -10.29 16.43
N TYR A 67 -3.49 -10.25 15.42
CA TYR A 67 -3.35 -11.02 14.19
C TYR A 67 -3.44 -10.08 12.98
N MET A 68 -2.95 -10.55 11.85
CA MET A 68 -2.95 -9.79 10.59
C MET A 68 -3.57 -10.63 9.49
N VAL A 69 -4.69 -10.18 8.93
CA VAL A 69 -5.21 -10.74 7.69
C VAL A 69 -4.54 -10.04 6.53
N HIS A 70 -3.96 -10.81 5.64
CA HIS A 70 -3.09 -10.35 4.57
C HIS A 70 -3.68 -10.64 3.19
N ALA A 71 -3.53 -9.67 2.29
CA ALA A 71 -3.74 -9.86 0.87
C ALA A 71 -2.63 -9.17 0.08
N TYR A 72 -2.38 -9.67 -1.13
CA TYR A 72 -1.42 -9.06 -2.04
C TYR A 72 -1.89 -9.17 -3.49
N SER A 73 -1.52 -8.19 -4.31
CA SER A 73 -1.83 -8.18 -5.74
C SER A 73 -0.77 -7.37 -6.51
N THR A 74 -0.97 -7.19 -7.80
CA THR A 74 -0.17 -6.26 -8.59
C THR A 74 -0.37 -4.84 -8.06
N GLY A 75 0.72 -4.15 -7.78
CA GLY A 75 0.74 -2.76 -7.33
C GLY A 75 1.46 -1.86 -8.32
N GLY A 76 2.44 -1.10 -7.84
CA GLY A 76 3.25 -0.16 -8.64
C GLY A 76 4.07 -0.81 -9.75
N MET A 77 4.17 -2.14 -9.80
CA MET A 77 4.81 -2.85 -10.92
C MET A 77 4.11 -2.52 -12.25
N TYR A 78 2.80 -2.27 -12.26
CA TYR A 78 2.09 -1.90 -13.47
C TYR A 78 2.54 -0.50 -13.96
N MET A 79 2.66 0.47 -13.04
CA MET A 79 3.22 1.78 -13.36
C MET A 79 4.69 1.68 -13.79
N LYS A 80 5.48 0.84 -13.14
CA LYS A 80 6.87 0.58 -13.54
C LYS A 80 6.96 -0.01 -14.94
N TRP A 81 6.14 -1.01 -15.26
CA TRP A 81 6.05 -1.58 -16.60
C TRP A 81 5.65 -0.54 -17.64
N PHE A 82 4.66 0.30 -17.33
CA PHE A 82 4.23 1.38 -18.23
C PHE A 82 5.36 2.39 -18.48
N ARG A 83 6.06 2.81 -17.42
CA ARG A 83 7.24 3.67 -17.52
C ARG A 83 8.31 3.04 -18.42
N ASP A 84 8.66 1.78 -18.17
CA ASP A 84 9.75 1.11 -18.88
C ASP A 84 9.41 0.84 -20.35
N THR A 85 8.12 0.75 -20.69
CA THR A 85 7.65 0.44 -22.05
C THR A 85 7.30 1.69 -22.86
N PHE A 86 6.73 2.72 -22.20
CA PHE A 86 6.15 3.88 -22.87
C PHE A 86 6.65 5.23 -22.32
N GLY A 87 7.48 5.22 -21.27
CA GLY A 87 7.92 6.41 -20.54
C GLY A 87 9.25 7.01 -21.05
N GLU A 88 9.66 6.77 -22.28
CA GLU A 88 10.96 7.23 -22.80
C GLU A 88 11.14 8.75 -22.67
N MET A 89 10.11 9.53 -23.03
CA MET A 89 10.16 11.00 -22.95
C MET A 89 10.29 11.52 -21.51
N GLU A 90 9.60 10.88 -20.58
CA GLU A 90 9.62 11.24 -19.16
C GLU A 90 10.98 10.87 -18.52
N LEU A 91 11.55 9.71 -18.91
CA LEU A 91 12.90 9.30 -18.51
C LEU A 91 13.98 10.25 -19.07
N MET A 92 13.84 10.70 -20.31
CA MET A 92 14.76 11.69 -20.89
C MET A 92 14.68 13.03 -20.14
N LYS A 93 13.49 13.51 -19.79
CA LYS A 93 13.31 14.74 -19.01
C LYS A 93 13.93 14.63 -17.62
N GLU A 94 13.72 13.50 -16.92
CA GLU A 94 14.37 13.23 -15.63
C GLU A 94 15.91 13.25 -15.77
N GLY A 95 16.45 12.61 -16.81
CA GLY A 95 17.89 12.53 -17.07
C GLY A 95 18.58 13.88 -17.31
N VAL A 96 17.85 14.92 -17.71
CA VAL A 96 18.36 16.29 -17.88
C VAL A 96 18.00 17.22 -16.71
N GLY A 97 17.64 16.67 -15.55
CA GLY A 97 17.35 17.43 -14.32
C GLY A 97 15.89 17.86 -14.18
N GLY A 98 14.97 17.26 -14.92
CA GLY A 98 13.54 17.44 -14.74
C GLY A 98 12.99 16.69 -13.51
N LEU A 99 11.67 16.71 -13.34
CA LEU A 99 11.00 15.95 -12.31
C LEU A 99 11.25 14.44 -12.47
N ASN A 100 11.23 13.71 -11.34
CA ASN A 100 11.24 12.25 -11.35
C ASN A 100 10.13 11.72 -12.26
N VAL A 101 10.37 10.63 -12.96
CA VAL A 101 9.43 10.07 -13.94
C VAL A 101 8.06 9.75 -13.32
N PHE A 102 8.01 9.25 -12.09
CA PHE A 102 6.74 8.94 -11.43
C PHE A 102 5.98 10.21 -11.04
N ASP A 103 6.67 11.29 -10.64
CA ASP A 103 6.05 12.60 -10.39
C ASP A 103 5.45 13.18 -11.68
N GLN A 104 6.11 12.99 -12.83
CA GLN A 104 5.56 13.38 -14.11
C GLN A 104 4.30 12.59 -14.48
N LEU A 105 4.30 11.25 -14.22
CA LEU A 105 3.13 10.40 -14.45
C LEU A 105 1.96 10.77 -13.50
N ASP A 106 2.25 11.11 -12.25
CA ASP A 106 1.26 11.61 -11.30
C ASP A 106 0.57 12.89 -11.80
N LEU A 107 1.35 13.85 -12.31
CA LEU A 107 0.79 15.08 -12.89
C LEU A 107 -0.11 14.79 -14.09
N MET A 108 0.30 13.85 -14.97
CA MET A 108 -0.55 13.42 -16.09
C MET A 108 -1.88 12.81 -15.59
N ALA A 109 -1.83 11.91 -14.60
CA ALA A 109 -3.03 11.31 -14.03
C ALA A 109 -3.96 12.34 -13.39
N ALA A 110 -3.41 13.41 -12.80
CA ALA A 110 -4.19 14.47 -12.17
C ALA A 110 -5.00 15.31 -13.18
N GLU A 111 -4.59 15.36 -14.44
CA GLU A 111 -5.29 16.10 -15.49
C GLU A 111 -6.53 15.38 -16.02
N VAL A 112 -6.65 14.07 -15.76
CA VAL A 112 -7.75 13.23 -16.25
C VAL A 112 -8.81 13.07 -15.16
N PRO A 113 -10.11 13.14 -15.48
CA PRO A 113 -11.16 12.93 -14.49
C PRO A 113 -11.21 11.49 -13.96
N ALA A 114 -11.86 11.29 -12.82
CA ALA A 114 -12.12 9.97 -12.27
C ALA A 114 -12.88 9.10 -13.28
N GLY A 115 -12.47 7.82 -13.40
CA GLY A 115 -12.99 6.88 -14.39
C GLY A 115 -12.30 6.98 -15.75
N SER A 116 -11.23 7.80 -15.89
CA SER A 116 -10.36 7.86 -17.08
C SER A 116 -11.13 8.00 -18.39
N ASP A 117 -12.22 8.78 -18.39
CA ASP A 117 -13.15 8.97 -19.52
C ASP A 117 -13.67 7.64 -20.12
N GLY A 118 -13.81 6.59 -19.27
CA GLY A 118 -14.31 5.26 -19.66
C GLY A 118 -13.21 4.28 -20.06
N LEU A 119 -11.94 4.65 -19.98
CA LEU A 119 -10.84 3.72 -20.16
C LEU A 119 -10.63 2.89 -18.88
N ILE A 120 -10.85 1.60 -18.94
CA ILE A 120 -10.67 0.67 -17.82
C ILE A 120 -9.40 -0.13 -18.02
N ALA A 121 -8.57 -0.25 -16.99
CA ALA A 121 -7.43 -1.16 -16.95
C ALA A 121 -7.68 -2.32 -15.97
N LEU A 122 -7.14 -3.50 -16.27
CA LEU A 122 -7.01 -4.61 -15.34
C LEU A 122 -5.53 -4.80 -15.00
N PRO A 123 -5.12 -4.83 -13.70
CA PRO A 123 -3.70 -4.75 -13.34
C PRO A 123 -2.98 -6.11 -13.30
N HIS A 124 -3.54 -7.16 -13.92
CA HIS A 124 -3.11 -8.54 -13.74
C HIS A 124 -1.96 -8.94 -14.67
N LEU A 125 -0.82 -8.22 -14.64
CA LEU A 125 0.36 -8.55 -15.47
C LEU A 125 0.90 -9.96 -15.21
N GLN A 126 0.77 -10.46 -13.98
CA GLN A 126 1.30 -11.75 -13.53
C GLN A 126 0.23 -12.62 -12.83
N GLY A 127 -1.03 -12.49 -13.24
CA GLY A 127 -2.16 -13.07 -12.54
C GLY A 127 -2.74 -12.13 -11.49
N SER A 128 -3.83 -12.55 -10.83
CA SER A 128 -4.41 -11.85 -9.70
C SER A 128 -4.13 -12.56 -8.38
N GLY A 129 -3.91 -11.78 -7.32
CA GLY A 129 -3.85 -12.25 -5.95
C GLY A 129 -5.23 -12.27 -5.28
N PRO A 130 -5.26 -12.52 -3.95
CA PRO A 130 -6.49 -12.42 -3.17
C PRO A 130 -7.22 -11.08 -3.36
N PRO A 131 -8.57 -11.05 -3.28
CA PRO A 131 -9.47 -12.17 -3.02
C PRO A 131 -9.89 -12.96 -4.28
N ASP A 132 -9.38 -12.61 -5.45
CA ASP A 132 -9.78 -13.19 -6.74
C ASP A 132 -8.67 -14.07 -7.35
N LEU A 133 -8.03 -14.92 -6.54
CA LEU A 133 -6.87 -15.73 -6.92
C LEU A 133 -7.03 -16.41 -8.28
N ASN A 134 -6.31 -15.90 -9.29
CA ASN A 134 -6.31 -16.45 -10.64
C ASN A 134 -4.94 -16.24 -11.32
N ALA A 135 -4.12 -17.27 -11.35
CA ALA A 135 -2.80 -17.23 -11.99
C ALA A 135 -2.87 -16.99 -13.51
N ASN A 136 -4.02 -17.22 -14.14
CA ASN A 136 -4.23 -17.04 -15.58
C ASN A 136 -4.81 -15.67 -15.95
N ALA A 137 -5.17 -14.84 -14.97
CA ALA A 137 -5.60 -13.47 -15.25
C ALA A 137 -4.49 -12.69 -15.97
N ARG A 138 -4.88 -11.81 -16.88
CA ARG A 138 -3.94 -10.97 -17.64
C ARG A 138 -4.40 -9.53 -17.61
N ALA A 139 -3.43 -8.62 -17.69
CA ALA A 139 -3.70 -7.20 -17.84
C ALA A 139 -4.37 -6.91 -19.18
N CYS A 140 -5.25 -5.93 -19.18
CA CYS A 140 -5.85 -5.41 -20.41
C CYS A 140 -6.31 -3.97 -20.22
N PHE A 141 -6.51 -3.27 -21.34
CA PHE A 141 -7.24 -2.02 -21.40
C PHE A 141 -8.52 -2.24 -22.17
N PHE A 142 -9.64 -1.76 -21.63
CA PHE A 142 -10.96 -1.88 -22.20
C PHE A 142 -11.62 -0.50 -22.36
N GLY A 143 -12.41 -0.30 -23.41
CA GLY A 143 -13.11 0.97 -23.66
C GLY A 143 -12.26 2.03 -24.37
N MET A 144 -11.12 1.64 -24.94
CA MET A 144 -10.20 2.55 -25.62
C MET A 144 -10.83 3.22 -26.85
N THR A 145 -10.65 4.54 -26.97
CA THR A 145 -11.06 5.34 -28.12
C THR A 145 -9.92 6.24 -28.61
N ILE A 146 -10.10 6.92 -29.72
CA ILE A 146 -9.13 7.89 -30.28
C ILE A 146 -8.97 9.15 -29.40
N ALA A 147 -9.84 9.37 -28.43
CA ALA A 147 -9.78 10.49 -27.50
C ALA A 147 -8.81 10.26 -26.34
N HIS A 148 -8.42 9.01 -26.07
CA HIS A 148 -7.57 8.68 -24.95
C HIS A 148 -6.09 8.90 -25.28
N GLY A 149 -5.46 9.85 -24.60
CA GLY A 149 -4.02 10.07 -24.61
C GLY A 149 -3.30 9.27 -23.52
N LYS A 150 -1.98 9.42 -23.45
CA LYS A 150 -1.09 8.73 -22.51
C LYS A 150 -1.53 8.91 -21.04
N GLU A 151 -1.99 10.10 -20.69
CA GLU A 151 -2.49 10.50 -19.38
C GLU A 151 -3.66 9.64 -18.92
N HIS A 152 -4.55 9.26 -19.81
CA HIS A 152 -5.68 8.36 -19.52
C HIS A 152 -5.21 6.95 -19.17
N PHE A 153 -4.20 6.44 -19.90
CA PHE A 153 -3.61 5.13 -19.57
C PHE A 153 -2.93 5.13 -18.21
N VAL A 154 -2.20 6.19 -17.88
CA VAL A 154 -1.56 6.35 -16.57
C VAL A 154 -2.62 6.34 -15.47
N ARG A 155 -3.67 7.16 -15.61
CA ARG A 155 -4.76 7.22 -14.64
C ARG A 155 -5.48 5.89 -14.50
N ALA A 156 -5.87 5.27 -15.62
CA ALA A 156 -6.55 3.96 -15.61
C ALA A 156 -5.73 2.88 -14.91
N ILE A 157 -4.39 2.87 -15.07
CA ILE A 157 -3.50 1.97 -14.34
C ILE A 157 -3.58 2.24 -12.84
N MET A 158 -3.50 3.50 -12.40
CA MET A 158 -3.57 3.85 -10.98
C MET A 158 -4.93 3.47 -10.39
N GLU A 159 -6.02 3.78 -11.08
CA GLU A 159 -7.39 3.41 -10.69
C GLU A 159 -7.57 1.88 -10.60
N SER A 160 -6.98 1.12 -11.52
CA SER A 160 -7.09 -0.34 -11.51
C SER A 160 -6.53 -0.97 -10.24
N VAL A 161 -5.41 -0.46 -9.73
CA VAL A 161 -4.80 -0.91 -8.46
C VAL A 161 -5.68 -0.48 -7.28
N VAL A 162 -6.27 0.72 -7.34
CA VAL A 162 -7.21 1.19 -6.31
C VAL A 162 -8.47 0.33 -6.27
N MET A 163 -9.01 -0.09 -7.42
CA MET A 163 -10.17 -1.00 -7.46
C MET A 163 -9.85 -2.38 -6.86
N VAL A 164 -8.62 -2.88 -7.02
CA VAL A 164 -8.18 -4.09 -6.31
C VAL A 164 -8.11 -3.85 -4.81
N LEU A 165 -7.63 -2.69 -4.36
CA LEU A 165 -7.64 -2.32 -2.95
C LEU A 165 -9.06 -2.29 -2.38
N CYS A 166 -10.04 -1.71 -3.09
CA CYS A 166 -11.45 -1.74 -2.70
C CYS A 166 -11.96 -3.18 -2.52
N ARG A 167 -11.66 -4.06 -3.48
CA ARG A 167 -12.02 -5.47 -3.41
C ARG A 167 -11.42 -6.19 -2.20
N ILE A 168 -10.16 -5.88 -1.87
CA ILE A 168 -9.49 -6.45 -0.69
C ILE A 168 -10.17 -5.95 0.60
N ILE A 169 -10.51 -4.66 0.67
CA ILE A 169 -11.21 -4.07 1.82
C ILE A 169 -12.59 -4.72 2.00
N GLU A 170 -13.38 -4.81 0.92
CA GLU A 170 -14.68 -5.52 0.94
C GLU A 170 -14.56 -6.95 1.45
N ALA A 171 -13.56 -7.70 0.97
CA ALA A 171 -13.31 -9.06 1.41
C ALA A 171 -12.85 -9.12 2.88
N THR A 172 -12.10 -8.13 3.34
CA THR A 172 -11.65 -8.00 4.75
C THR A 172 -12.85 -7.73 5.66
N GLU A 173 -13.71 -6.79 5.28
CA GLU A 173 -14.92 -6.45 6.05
C GLU A 173 -15.94 -7.59 6.06
N ALA A 174 -16.00 -8.41 5.00
CA ALA A 174 -16.80 -9.63 4.97
C ALA A 174 -16.31 -10.73 5.95
N LEU A 175 -15.12 -10.58 6.51
CA LEU A 175 -14.56 -11.42 7.56
C LEU A 175 -14.77 -10.83 8.98
N ASP A 176 -15.69 -9.89 9.13
CA ASP A 176 -15.99 -9.18 10.39
C ASP A 176 -14.79 -8.36 10.94
N ILE A 177 -13.85 -7.94 10.08
CA ILE A 177 -12.75 -7.06 10.45
C ILE A 177 -13.09 -5.64 10.01
N SER A 178 -13.19 -4.70 10.95
CA SER A 178 -13.38 -3.29 10.60
C SER A 178 -12.16 -2.72 9.91
N VAL A 179 -12.40 -1.86 8.93
CA VAL A 179 -11.38 -1.01 8.29
C VAL A 179 -11.79 0.43 8.51
N ASP A 180 -11.27 1.06 9.55
CA ASP A 180 -11.67 2.43 9.93
C ASP A 180 -10.88 3.46 9.13
N ARG A 181 -9.59 3.20 8.88
CA ARG A 181 -8.71 4.05 8.09
C ARG A 181 -7.60 3.24 7.42
N ILE A 182 -7.05 3.77 6.35
CA ILE A 182 -5.96 3.17 5.59
C ILE A 182 -4.66 3.91 5.89
N ILE A 183 -3.64 3.20 6.38
CA ILE A 183 -2.30 3.75 6.58
C ILE A 183 -1.44 3.31 5.40
N SER A 184 -1.18 4.24 4.49
CA SER A 184 -0.46 3.97 3.24
C SER A 184 1.04 4.23 3.40
N PHE A 185 1.87 3.29 2.93
CA PHE A 185 3.32 3.40 2.93
C PHE A 185 3.95 2.78 1.69
N GLY A 186 5.27 2.89 1.55
CA GLY A 186 5.97 2.46 0.34
C GLY A 186 5.90 3.48 -0.79
N GLY A 187 6.24 3.06 -2.01
CA GLY A 187 6.38 3.96 -3.17
C GLY A 187 5.09 4.69 -3.55
N GLY A 188 3.96 4.00 -3.55
CA GLY A 188 2.66 4.58 -3.91
C GLY A 188 2.14 5.62 -2.91
N ALA A 189 2.61 5.58 -1.65
CA ALA A 189 2.27 6.58 -0.65
C ALA A 189 2.97 7.93 -0.87
N LEU A 190 3.94 8.00 -1.79
CA LEU A 190 4.60 9.24 -2.19
C LEU A 190 3.81 10.04 -3.21
N SER A 191 2.84 9.41 -3.86
CA SER A 191 1.94 10.02 -4.83
C SER A 191 0.72 10.61 -4.11
N PRO A 192 0.60 11.95 -4.00
CA PRO A 192 -0.61 12.58 -3.46
C PRO A 192 -1.86 12.24 -4.28
N VAL A 193 -1.69 12.14 -5.60
CA VAL A 193 -2.77 11.80 -6.52
C VAL A 193 -3.29 10.40 -6.25
N TRP A 194 -2.40 9.43 -6.10
CA TRP A 194 -2.78 8.03 -5.83
C TRP A 194 -3.40 7.86 -4.44
N CYS A 195 -2.85 8.56 -3.42
CA CYS A 195 -3.43 8.55 -2.07
C CYS A 195 -4.86 9.14 -2.07
N GLN A 196 -5.11 10.23 -2.81
CA GLN A 196 -6.45 10.79 -2.95
C GLN A 196 -7.39 9.82 -3.68
N MET A 197 -6.97 9.22 -4.79
CA MET A 197 -7.76 8.20 -5.49
C MET A 197 -8.15 7.04 -4.56
N LYS A 198 -7.24 6.59 -3.69
CA LYS A 198 -7.54 5.55 -2.69
C LYS A 198 -8.61 6.03 -1.72
N ALA A 199 -8.49 7.25 -1.20
CA ALA A 199 -9.48 7.81 -0.28
C ALA A 199 -10.86 7.92 -0.94
N ASP A 200 -10.92 8.49 -2.14
CA ASP A 200 -12.17 8.71 -2.87
C ASP A 200 -12.89 7.39 -3.18
N ALA A 201 -12.17 6.41 -3.71
CA ALA A 201 -12.75 5.13 -4.11
C ALA A 201 -13.13 4.23 -2.93
N THR A 202 -12.38 4.26 -1.83
CA THR A 202 -12.66 3.43 -0.65
C THR A 202 -13.66 4.07 0.32
N GLY A 203 -13.87 5.38 0.22
CA GLY A 203 -14.67 6.16 1.17
C GLY A 203 -14.04 6.25 2.57
N LYS A 204 -12.72 5.98 2.68
CA LYS A 204 -11.99 5.94 3.95
C LYS A 204 -10.85 6.96 3.94
N ASP A 205 -10.51 7.47 5.13
CA ASP A 205 -9.32 8.31 5.26
C ASP A 205 -8.05 7.51 4.92
N VAL A 206 -7.21 8.09 4.07
CA VAL A 206 -5.88 7.56 3.75
C VAL A 206 -4.83 8.43 4.43
N VAL A 207 -4.00 7.81 5.27
CA VAL A 207 -2.99 8.50 6.08
C VAL A 207 -1.60 8.09 5.63
N THR A 208 -0.70 9.04 5.47
CA THR A 208 0.73 8.80 5.29
C THR A 208 1.52 9.28 6.50
N THR A 209 2.67 8.66 6.74
CA THR A 209 3.57 9.01 7.86
C THR A 209 4.90 9.54 7.34
N LYS A 210 5.60 10.34 8.15
CA LYS A 210 6.87 11.00 7.74
C LYS A 210 7.96 10.04 7.27
N ASN A 211 7.94 8.79 7.75
CA ASN A 211 8.97 7.79 7.46
C ASN A 211 8.45 6.62 6.61
N ASN A 212 7.42 6.87 5.80
CA ASN A 212 6.72 5.84 5.04
C ASN A 212 7.60 4.99 4.10
N LYS A 213 8.67 5.56 3.54
CA LYS A 213 9.64 4.81 2.70
C LYS A 213 10.41 3.73 3.47
N SER A 214 10.64 3.94 4.75
CA SER A 214 11.48 3.10 5.60
C SER A 214 10.68 2.41 6.70
N ALA A 215 9.37 2.29 6.52
CA ALA A 215 8.45 1.76 7.53
C ALA A 215 8.91 0.41 8.11
N GLY A 216 9.29 -0.55 7.25
CA GLY A 216 9.79 -1.85 7.73
C GLY A 216 11.05 -1.74 8.59
N CYS A 217 12.02 -0.91 8.19
CA CYS A 217 13.25 -0.68 8.97
C CYS A 217 12.94 0.04 10.29
N LEU A 218 12.04 1.03 10.26
CA LEU A 218 11.62 1.73 11.47
C LEU A 218 10.90 0.79 12.44
N GLY A 219 10.01 -0.05 11.95
CA GLY A 219 9.34 -1.07 12.76
C GLY A 219 10.32 -2.05 13.40
N ALA A 220 11.28 -2.56 12.63
CA ALA A 220 12.33 -3.41 13.17
C ALA A 220 13.18 -2.68 14.24
N GLY A 221 13.48 -1.40 14.04
CA GLY A 221 14.16 -0.55 15.02
C GLY A 221 13.35 -0.34 16.30
N ILE A 222 12.03 -0.13 16.19
CA ILE A 222 11.12 -0.02 17.34
C ILE A 222 11.13 -1.32 18.15
N LEU A 223 10.98 -2.47 17.49
CA LEU A 223 11.02 -3.79 18.16
C LEU A 223 12.36 -4.03 18.88
N ALA A 224 13.47 -3.66 18.25
CA ALA A 224 14.79 -3.75 18.88
C ALA A 224 14.92 -2.81 20.09
N GLY A 225 14.41 -1.58 19.99
CA GLY A 225 14.40 -0.61 21.07
C GLY A 225 13.62 -1.06 22.30
N VAL A 226 12.44 -1.66 22.09
CA VAL A 226 11.63 -2.26 23.16
C VAL A 226 12.39 -3.43 23.80
N ALA A 227 13.00 -4.32 22.99
CA ALA A 227 13.80 -5.43 23.51
C ALA A 227 15.02 -4.98 24.33
N CYS A 228 15.56 -3.79 24.05
CA CYS A 228 16.66 -3.17 24.81
C CYS A 228 16.19 -2.30 25.98
N GLY A 229 14.87 -2.20 26.24
CA GLY A 229 14.31 -1.39 27.33
C GLY A 229 14.39 0.13 27.09
N ILE A 230 14.47 0.58 25.83
CA ILE A 230 14.37 2.01 25.47
C ILE A 230 12.94 2.50 25.64
N TRP A 231 11.96 1.65 25.34
CA TRP A 231 10.53 1.87 25.55
C TRP A 231 9.93 0.67 26.27
N ASP A 232 8.90 0.90 27.05
CA ASP A 232 8.22 -0.13 27.80
C ASP A 232 7.30 -1.00 26.89
N SER A 233 6.84 -0.44 25.77
CA SER A 233 6.00 -1.14 24.79
C SER A 233 6.18 -0.63 23.36
N VAL A 234 5.67 -1.39 22.40
CA VAL A 234 5.63 -1.00 20.98
C VAL A 234 4.68 0.17 20.78
N GLU A 235 3.55 0.19 21.50
CA GLU A 235 2.57 1.27 21.46
C GLU A 235 3.19 2.60 21.91
N GLU A 236 3.91 2.60 23.04
CA GLU A 236 4.61 3.78 23.53
C GLU A 236 5.61 4.30 22.50
N ALA A 237 6.42 3.41 21.94
CA ALA A 237 7.40 3.78 20.92
C ALA A 237 6.73 4.38 19.68
N CYS A 238 5.63 3.77 19.21
CA CYS A 238 4.87 4.27 18.07
C CYS A 238 4.28 5.65 18.37
N ASP A 239 3.67 5.86 19.53
CA ASP A 239 3.06 7.15 19.91
C ASP A 239 4.11 8.27 20.00
N GLN A 240 5.35 7.96 20.38
CA GLN A 240 6.47 8.92 20.44
C GLN A 240 7.09 9.21 19.07
N ILE A 241 7.29 8.18 18.23
CA ILE A 241 8.10 8.27 17.01
C ILE A 241 7.26 8.54 15.79
N ILE A 242 6.12 7.84 15.65
CA ILE A 242 5.32 7.90 14.43
C ILE A 242 4.55 9.24 14.40
N LYS A 243 4.72 9.95 13.30
CA LYS A 243 4.01 11.21 13.06
C LYS A 243 3.29 11.12 11.73
N GLU A 244 2.00 11.37 11.76
CA GLU A 244 1.22 11.55 10.55
C GLU A 244 1.79 12.73 9.74
N GLU A 245 1.89 12.56 8.45
CA GLU A 245 2.38 13.58 7.53
C GLU A 245 1.21 14.24 6.81
N ARG A 246 0.31 13.44 6.26
CA ARG A 246 -0.87 13.91 5.56
C ARG A 246 -2.04 12.94 5.73
N VAL A 247 -3.23 13.50 5.79
CA VAL A 247 -4.50 12.77 5.72
C VAL A 247 -5.23 13.20 4.45
N TYR A 248 -5.66 12.22 3.68
CA TYR A 248 -6.48 12.41 2.48
C TYR A 248 -7.90 11.96 2.83
N HIS A 249 -8.83 12.89 2.84
CA HIS A 249 -10.24 12.63 3.08
C HIS A 249 -10.95 12.29 1.78
N PRO A 250 -11.93 11.38 1.79
CA PRO A 250 -12.74 11.07 0.62
C PRO A 250 -13.46 12.32 0.08
N ASP A 251 -13.38 12.57 -1.22
CA ASP A 251 -14.21 13.56 -1.89
C ASP A 251 -15.36 12.83 -2.61
N PRO A 252 -16.63 13.00 -2.16
CA PRO A 252 -17.77 12.31 -2.74
C PRO A 252 -18.12 12.76 -4.18
N LYS A 253 -17.38 13.75 -4.72
CA LYS A 253 -17.53 14.19 -6.11
C LYS A 253 -16.65 13.42 -7.10
N HIS A 254 -15.73 12.65 -6.58
CA HIS A 254 -14.83 11.79 -7.31
C HIS A 254 -15.14 10.32 -7.00
#